data_48a62839a44a0653e4f6ea3855832126
#
_entry.id   48a62839a44a0653e4f6ea3855832126
#
_cell.length_a   1.000
_cell.length_b   1.000
_cell.length_c   1.000
_cell.angle_alpha   90.00
_cell.angle_beta   90.00
_cell.angle_gamma   90.00
#
_symmetry.space_group_name_H-M   'P 1'
#
loop_
_entity.id
_entity.type
_entity.pdbx_description
1 polymer ?
#
loop_
_entity_poly.entity_id
_entity_poly.type
_entity_poly.pdbx_seq_one_letter_code
_entity_poly.pdbx_strand_id
1 'polypeptide(L)'
;MQLSREEIGRRVGALCSWATVRRFATIALGCGILTFGMHNIHQVVGITEGGVLGGILLLNHWFGIDASIASPILDAVCYTVGFFVLGAGFLGWSAVSSVLLALFYALWESLPHLFPDLSAFPLLASIAGGVFVGVGAGLVVRCNASAGGDDALALSIHKVFGLKLSRCYLFTDLSVLLLSLSYIPLSKIVFSLITVFISSPLIDFVVGFGRKDGSEAEEAPQEMAFDA
;
A
#
# COMPACT_ATOMS: atom_id res chain seq x y z
N MET A 1 20.22 28.70 -10.78
CA MET A 1 20.73 27.52 -11.51
C MET A 1 19.73 27.22 -12.61
N GLN A 2 19.97 27.66 -13.86
CA GLN A 2 19.06 27.47 -15.00
C GLN A 2 19.41 26.13 -15.65
N LEU A 3 18.50 25.18 -15.57
CA LEU A 3 18.62 23.92 -16.31
C LEU A 3 18.65 24.22 -17.82
N SER A 4 19.59 23.61 -18.54
CA SER A 4 19.69 23.83 -19.99
C SER A 4 18.47 23.21 -20.69
N ARG A 5 18.05 23.78 -21.85
CA ARG A 5 16.94 23.26 -22.65
C ARG A 5 17.11 21.78 -23.04
N GLU A 6 18.34 21.33 -23.19
CA GLU A 6 18.67 19.93 -23.52
C GLU A 6 18.50 18.99 -22.33
N GLU A 7 18.77 19.45 -21.09
CA GLU A 7 18.50 18.68 -19.88
C GLU A 7 17.01 18.53 -19.61
N ILE A 8 16.25 19.61 -19.86
CA ILE A 8 14.78 19.58 -19.79
C ILE A 8 14.23 18.59 -20.83
N GLY A 9 14.73 18.63 -22.06
CA GLY A 9 14.31 17.71 -23.13
C GLY A 9 14.63 16.25 -22.83
N ARG A 10 15.80 15.96 -22.23
CA ARG A 10 16.17 14.61 -21.78
C ARG A 10 15.30 14.11 -20.62
N ARG A 11 15.00 14.96 -19.64
CA ARG A 11 14.11 14.62 -18.50
C ARG A 11 12.67 14.38 -18.98
N VAL A 12 12.16 15.19 -19.88
CA VAL A 12 10.83 15.01 -20.48
C VAL A 12 10.77 13.72 -21.33
N GLY A 13 11.82 13.43 -22.10
CA GLY A 13 11.92 12.19 -22.87
C GLY A 13 11.98 10.92 -21.98
N ALA A 14 12.65 11.00 -20.84
CA ALA A 14 12.69 9.92 -19.86
C ALA A 14 11.33 9.71 -19.17
N LEU A 15 10.57 10.78 -18.92
CA LEU A 15 9.21 10.71 -18.38
C LEU A 15 8.21 10.07 -19.37
N CYS A 16 8.43 10.21 -20.68
CA CYS A 16 7.63 9.59 -21.74
C CYS A 16 8.15 8.21 -22.18
N SER A 17 9.10 7.62 -21.44
CA SER A 17 9.56 6.27 -21.71
C SER A 17 8.41 5.25 -21.57
N TRP A 18 8.34 4.27 -22.49
CA TRP A 18 7.37 3.17 -22.40
C TRP A 18 7.39 2.47 -21.03
N ALA A 19 8.56 2.36 -20.42
CA ALA A 19 8.73 1.80 -19.08
C ALA A 19 8.00 2.64 -18.01
N THR A 20 8.12 3.97 -18.07
CA THR A 20 7.43 4.90 -17.15
C THR A 20 5.92 4.83 -17.31
N VAL A 21 5.42 4.81 -18.55
CA VAL A 21 3.98 4.68 -18.85
C VAL A 21 3.45 3.35 -18.30
N ARG A 22 4.15 2.24 -18.55
CA ARG A 22 3.77 0.92 -18.02
C ARG A 22 3.76 0.90 -16.50
N ARG A 23 4.76 1.51 -15.86
CA ARG A 23 4.85 1.63 -14.40
C ARG A 23 3.66 2.41 -13.84
N PHE A 24 3.38 3.59 -14.41
CA PHE A 24 2.24 4.41 -14.02
C PHE A 24 0.91 3.66 -14.19
N ALA A 25 0.70 3.01 -15.34
CA ALA A 25 -0.52 2.22 -15.59
C ALA A 25 -0.69 1.06 -14.60
N THR A 26 0.42 0.39 -14.23
CA THR A 26 0.38 -0.70 -13.24
C THR A 26 0.03 -0.16 -11.85
N ILE A 27 0.61 0.99 -11.43
CA ILE A 27 0.28 1.65 -10.17
C ILE A 27 -1.19 2.07 -10.18
N ALA A 28 -1.67 2.71 -11.25
CA ALA A 28 -3.05 3.15 -11.37
C ALA A 28 -4.04 1.96 -11.30
N LEU A 29 -3.72 0.85 -11.97
CA LEU A 29 -4.51 -0.38 -11.88
C LEU A 29 -4.52 -0.93 -10.45
N GLY A 30 -3.36 -0.98 -9.80
CA GLY A 30 -3.24 -1.44 -8.42
C GLY A 30 -4.06 -0.59 -7.44
N CYS A 31 -3.95 0.74 -7.54
CA CYS A 31 -4.73 1.68 -6.73
C CYS A 31 -6.24 1.52 -6.98
N GLY A 32 -6.66 1.37 -8.23
CA GLY A 32 -8.06 1.17 -8.59
C GLY A 32 -8.63 -0.13 -7.99
N ILE A 33 -7.89 -1.24 -8.07
CA ILE A 33 -8.29 -2.54 -7.50
C ILE A 33 -8.36 -2.46 -5.98
N LEU A 34 -7.33 -1.90 -5.33
CA LEU A 34 -7.25 -1.75 -3.87
C LEU A 34 -8.43 -0.94 -3.34
N THR A 35 -8.60 0.27 -3.85
CA THR A 35 -9.66 1.18 -3.39
C THR A 35 -11.06 0.68 -3.72
N PHE A 36 -11.23 -0.07 -4.82
CA PHE A 36 -12.50 -0.75 -5.13
C PHE A 36 -12.86 -1.75 -4.04
N GLY A 37 -11.93 -2.62 -3.64
CA GLY A 37 -12.15 -3.60 -2.58
C GLY A 37 -12.42 -2.95 -1.23
N MET A 38 -11.68 -1.89 -0.91
CA MET A 38 -11.88 -1.15 0.34
C MET A 38 -13.25 -0.47 0.40
N HIS A 39 -13.67 0.23 -0.65
CA HIS A 39 -14.96 0.92 -0.68
C HIS A 39 -16.14 -0.06 -0.72
N ASN A 40 -16.09 -1.06 -1.61
CA ASN A 40 -17.25 -1.93 -1.87
C ASN A 40 -17.39 -3.12 -0.91
N ILE A 41 -16.31 -3.48 -0.19
CA ILE A 41 -16.31 -4.67 0.68
C ILE A 41 -15.99 -4.29 2.12
N HIS A 42 -14.82 -3.71 2.39
CA HIS A 42 -14.36 -3.46 3.75
C HIS A 42 -15.23 -2.44 4.48
N GLN A 43 -15.54 -1.32 3.83
CA GLN A 43 -16.41 -0.29 4.41
C GLN A 43 -17.82 -0.81 4.67
N VAL A 44 -18.41 -1.57 3.75
CA VAL A 44 -19.78 -2.10 3.87
C VAL A 44 -19.90 -3.08 5.03
N VAL A 45 -18.92 -3.98 5.18
CA VAL A 45 -18.95 -5.04 6.22
C VAL A 45 -18.34 -4.55 7.54
N GLY A 46 -17.62 -3.44 7.53
CA GLY A 46 -16.92 -2.88 8.69
C GLY A 46 -15.76 -3.77 9.16
N ILE A 47 -15.06 -4.39 8.21
CA ILE A 47 -13.80 -5.09 8.46
C ILE A 47 -12.71 -4.04 8.68
N THR A 48 -12.01 -4.16 9.80
CA THR A 48 -10.89 -3.27 10.15
C THR A 48 -9.61 -3.83 9.54
N GLU A 49 -8.75 -2.95 9.05
CA GLU A 49 -7.42 -3.33 8.60
C GLU A 49 -6.40 -3.29 9.74
N GLY A 50 -5.29 -3.99 9.55
CA GLY A 50 -4.13 -3.91 10.44
C GLY A 50 -3.25 -2.69 10.11
N GLY A 51 -1.95 -2.82 10.32
CA GLY A 51 -0.94 -1.87 9.89
C GLY A 51 -1.14 -0.45 10.45
N VAL A 52 -0.77 0.54 9.67
CA VAL A 52 -0.83 1.97 10.05
C VAL A 52 -2.28 2.42 10.27
N LEU A 53 -3.22 1.96 9.44
CA LEU A 53 -4.64 2.32 9.57
C LEU A 53 -5.23 1.84 10.89
N GLY A 54 -4.96 0.61 11.29
CA GLY A 54 -5.33 0.10 12.61
C GLY A 54 -4.65 0.87 13.74
N GLY A 55 -3.39 1.28 13.56
CA GLY A 55 -2.66 2.15 14.49
C GLY A 55 -3.30 3.52 14.69
N ILE A 56 -3.85 4.11 13.63
CA ILE A 56 -4.62 5.37 13.70
C ILE A 56 -5.86 5.21 14.59
N LEU A 57 -6.60 4.13 14.39
CA LEU A 57 -7.79 3.83 15.20
C LEU A 57 -7.43 3.58 16.66
N LEU A 58 -6.30 2.93 16.92
CA LEU A 58 -5.78 2.69 18.27
C LEU A 58 -5.43 4.00 18.98
N LEU A 59 -4.73 4.92 18.31
CA LEU A 59 -4.40 6.24 18.85
C LEU A 59 -5.64 7.06 19.13
N ASN A 60 -6.65 6.99 18.27
CA ASN A 60 -7.93 7.64 18.51
C ASN A 60 -8.61 7.06 19.77
N HIS A 61 -8.67 5.74 19.90
CA HIS A 61 -9.32 5.09 21.04
C HIS A 61 -8.62 5.37 22.38
N TRP A 62 -7.29 5.26 22.43
CA TRP A 62 -6.54 5.36 23.71
C TRP A 62 -6.22 6.80 24.12
N PHE A 63 -5.97 7.68 23.15
CA PHE A 63 -5.49 9.03 23.41
C PHE A 63 -6.47 10.12 22.93
N GLY A 64 -7.58 9.75 22.28
CA GLY A 64 -8.55 10.70 21.73
C GLY A 64 -8.00 11.54 20.58
N ILE A 65 -6.91 11.08 19.92
CA ILE A 65 -6.30 11.80 18.80
C ILE A 65 -7.15 11.54 17.56
N ASP A 66 -7.64 12.61 16.93
CA ASP A 66 -8.43 12.49 15.71
C ASP A 66 -7.64 11.81 14.59
N ALA A 67 -8.31 10.92 13.84
CA ALA A 67 -7.71 10.22 12.71
C ALA A 67 -7.15 11.18 11.65
N SER A 68 -7.76 12.35 11.49
CA SER A 68 -7.30 13.43 10.59
C SER A 68 -5.92 13.99 10.98
N ILE A 69 -5.53 13.86 12.24
CA ILE A 69 -4.22 14.28 12.76
C ILE A 69 -3.27 13.09 12.82
N ALA A 70 -3.75 11.95 13.32
CA ALA A 70 -2.94 10.73 13.48
C ALA A 70 -2.44 10.17 12.13
N SER A 71 -3.30 10.15 11.09
CA SER A 71 -2.95 9.59 9.78
C SER A 71 -1.75 10.29 9.14
N PRO A 72 -1.77 11.61 8.91
CA PRO A 72 -0.63 12.26 8.25
C PRO A 72 0.66 12.18 9.08
N ILE A 73 0.58 12.11 10.41
CA ILE A 73 1.75 11.96 11.27
C ILE A 73 2.35 10.57 11.13
N LEU A 74 1.54 9.52 11.25
CA LEU A 74 2.01 8.14 11.10
C LEU A 74 2.54 7.87 9.69
N ASP A 75 1.82 8.33 8.67
CA ASP A 75 2.28 8.23 7.29
C ASP A 75 3.60 8.97 7.06
N ALA A 76 3.75 10.19 7.61
CA ALA A 76 5.00 10.95 7.51
C ALA A 76 6.16 10.20 8.18
N VAL A 77 5.94 9.57 9.33
CA VAL A 77 6.96 8.74 10.00
C VAL A 77 7.34 7.55 9.12
N CYS A 78 6.36 6.80 8.61
CA CYS A 78 6.60 5.63 7.76
C CYS A 78 7.30 6.01 6.45
N TYR A 79 6.88 7.09 5.79
CA TYR A 79 7.53 7.59 4.57
C TYR A 79 8.92 8.16 4.82
N THR A 80 9.17 8.75 6.00
CA THR A 80 10.51 9.20 6.39
C THR A 80 11.45 8.00 6.53
N VAL A 81 11.02 6.93 7.21
CA VAL A 81 11.77 5.67 7.28
C VAL A 81 11.98 5.11 5.87
N GLY A 82 10.92 5.06 5.07
CA GLY A 82 10.98 4.62 3.67
C GLY A 82 11.97 5.44 2.82
N PHE A 83 12.03 6.75 3.00
CA PHE A 83 12.98 7.60 2.31
C PHE A 83 14.44 7.23 2.61
N PHE A 84 14.79 7.07 3.89
CA PHE A 84 16.15 6.69 4.28
C PHE A 84 16.53 5.27 3.89
N VAL A 85 15.57 4.34 3.90
CA VAL A 85 15.83 2.93 3.61
C VAL A 85 15.70 2.62 2.12
N LEU A 86 14.65 3.11 1.46
CA LEU A 86 14.29 2.75 0.08
C LEU A 86 14.72 3.80 -0.94
N GLY A 87 14.95 5.04 -0.51
CA GLY A 87 15.47 6.14 -1.32
C GLY A 87 14.40 7.06 -1.94
N ALA A 88 14.88 8.16 -2.55
CA ALA A 88 14.02 9.22 -3.10
C ALA A 88 13.12 8.76 -4.25
N GLY A 89 13.59 7.82 -5.07
CA GLY A 89 12.80 7.27 -6.19
C GLY A 89 11.56 6.52 -5.72
N PHE A 90 11.64 5.81 -4.59
CA PHE A 90 10.50 5.18 -3.93
C PHE A 90 9.47 6.24 -3.49
N LEU A 91 9.94 7.29 -2.80
CA LEU A 91 9.05 8.34 -2.31
C LEU A 91 8.32 9.07 -3.45
N GLY A 92 8.99 9.34 -4.57
CA GLY A 92 8.38 9.98 -5.73
C GLY A 92 7.22 9.15 -6.32
N TRP A 93 7.40 7.86 -6.50
CA TRP A 93 6.36 6.98 -7.01
C TRP A 93 5.26 6.70 -5.98
N SER A 94 5.60 6.69 -4.69
CA SER A 94 4.61 6.59 -3.61
C SER A 94 3.71 7.84 -3.54
N ALA A 95 4.26 9.04 -3.77
CA ALA A 95 3.46 10.24 -3.89
C ALA A 95 2.47 10.17 -5.06
N VAL A 96 2.91 9.66 -6.23
CA VAL A 96 2.00 9.41 -7.37
C VAL A 96 0.92 8.41 -6.99
N SER A 97 1.28 7.32 -6.31
CA SER A 97 0.33 6.31 -5.84
C SER A 97 -0.70 6.91 -4.88
N SER A 98 -0.28 7.72 -3.90
CA SER A 98 -1.18 8.37 -2.94
C SER A 98 -2.20 9.28 -3.61
N VAL A 99 -1.78 10.04 -4.64
CA VAL A 99 -2.70 10.86 -5.43
C VAL A 99 -3.69 9.99 -6.20
N LEU A 100 -3.23 8.90 -6.82
CA LEU A 100 -4.11 7.97 -7.54
C LEU A 100 -5.10 7.27 -6.60
N LEU A 101 -4.67 6.87 -5.41
CA LEU A 101 -5.55 6.30 -4.38
C LEU A 101 -6.67 7.29 -4.02
N ALA A 102 -6.31 8.54 -3.72
CA ALA A 102 -7.30 9.57 -3.39
C ALA A 102 -8.31 9.80 -4.54
N LEU A 103 -7.83 9.85 -5.78
CA LEU A 103 -8.68 10.01 -6.96
C LEU A 103 -9.63 8.82 -7.17
N PHE A 104 -9.12 7.59 -7.05
CA PHE A 104 -9.96 6.39 -7.18
C PHE A 104 -10.94 6.25 -6.02
N TYR A 105 -10.53 6.60 -4.80
CA TYR A 105 -11.44 6.61 -3.66
C TYR A 105 -12.60 7.59 -3.90
N ALA A 106 -12.31 8.84 -4.28
CA ALA A 106 -13.33 9.83 -4.60
C ALA A 106 -14.22 9.38 -5.76
N LEU A 107 -13.66 8.67 -6.74
CA LEU A 107 -14.43 8.09 -7.84
C LEU A 107 -15.42 7.05 -7.34
N TRP A 108 -14.98 6.09 -6.50
CA TRP A 108 -15.87 5.05 -5.98
C TRP A 108 -16.92 5.60 -5.04
N GLU A 109 -16.59 6.58 -4.20
CA GLU A 109 -17.56 7.26 -3.32
C GLU A 109 -18.65 8.02 -4.11
N SER A 110 -18.35 8.46 -5.33
CA SER A 110 -19.35 9.11 -6.21
C SER A 110 -20.31 8.12 -6.89
N LEU A 111 -20.03 6.82 -6.79
CA LEU A 111 -20.81 5.75 -7.40
C LEU A 111 -21.54 4.93 -6.32
N PRO A 112 -22.69 4.31 -6.63
CA PRO A 112 -23.29 3.34 -5.74
C PRO A 112 -22.36 2.14 -5.58
N HIS A 113 -22.50 1.40 -4.47
CA HIS A 113 -21.75 0.16 -4.28
C HIS A 113 -22.02 -0.80 -5.45
N LEU A 114 -20.97 -1.14 -6.18
CA LEU A 114 -21.03 -1.97 -7.39
C LEU A 114 -20.89 -3.46 -7.07
N PHE A 115 -20.41 -3.79 -5.86
CA PHE A 115 -20.25 -5.16 -5.42
C PHE A 115 -21.48 -5.59 -4.59
N PRO A 116 -21.91 -6.87 -4.65
CA PRO A 116 -23.00 -7.37 -3.82
C PRO A 116 -22.73 -7.13 -2.33
N ASP A 117 -23.79 -6.80 -1.58
CA ASP A 117 -23.68 -6.66 -0.12
C ASP A 117 -23.33 -8.01 0.52
N LEU A 118 -22.14 -8.09 1.09
CA LEU A 118 -21.62 -9.27 1.78
C LEU A 118 -21.76 -9.17 3.31
N SER A 119 -22.53 -8.23 3.84
CA SER A 119 -22.71 -8.06 5.29
C SER A 119 -23.26 -9.32 5.97
N ALA A 120 -24.07 -10.10 5.25
CA ALA A 120 -24.58 -11.39 5.72
C ALA A 120 -23.52 -12.52 5.71
N PHE A 121 -22.43 -12.35 4.99
CA PHE A 121 -21.36 -13.35 4.79
C PHE A 121 -19.97 -12.76 5.06
N PRO A 122 -19.65 -12.38 6.32
CA PRO A 122 -18.39 -11.69 6.65
C PRO A 122 -17.14 -12.47 6.28
N LEU A 123 -17.19 -13.80 6.33
CA LEU A 123 -16.10 -14.67 5.89
C LEU A 123 -15.80 -14.51 4.40
N LEU A 124 -16.83 -14.48 3.56
CA LEU A 124 -16.68 -14.28 2.13
C LEU A 124 -16.17 -12.87 1.82
N ALA A 125 -16.64 -11.88 2.58
CA ALA A 125 -16.17 -10.51 2.50
C ALA A 125 -14.66 -10.40 2.85
N SER A 126 -14.22 -11.08 3.92
CA SER A 126 -12.80 -11.10 4.32
C SER A 126 -11.90 -11.74 3.26
N ILE A 127 -12.37 -12.83 2.64
CA ILE A 127 -11.63 -13.50 1.57
C ILE A 127 -11.57 -12.60 0.33
N ALA A 128 -12.69 -12.09 -0.13
CA ALA A 128 -12.75 -11.23 -1.30
C ALA A 128 -11.95 -9.93 -1.06
N GLY A 129 -12.16 -9.26 0.07
CA GLY A 129 -11.40 -8.08 0.46
C GLY A 129 -9.89 -8.32 0.50
N GLY A 130 -9.46 -9.43 1.13
CA GLY A 130 -8.04 -9.83 1.16
C GLY A 130 -7.45 -10.04 -0.23
N VAL A 131 -8.22 -10.56 -1.18
CA VAL A 131 -7.77 -10.70 -2.58
C VAL A 131 -7.62 -9.33 -3.25
N PHE A 132 -8.61 -8.43 -3.11
CA PHE A 132 -8.50 -7.08 -3.68
C PHE A 132 -7.33 -6.30 -3.09
N VAL A 133 -7.14 -6.33 -1.78
CA VAL A 133 -6.01 -5.70 -1.09
C VAL A 133 -4.70 -6.32 -1.56
N GLY A 134 -4.58 -7.64 -1.53
CA GLY A 134 -3.34 -8.34 -1.88
C GLY A 134 -2.90 -8.11 -3.33
N VAL A 135 -3.84 -8.16 -4.29
CA VAL A 135 -3.55 -7.88 -5.70
C VAL A 135 -3.26 -6.40 -5.91
N GLY A 136 -4.09 -5.51 -5.36
CA GLY A 136 -3.96 -4.07 -5.56
C GLY A 136 -2.67 -3.52 -4.97
N ALA A 137 -2.40 -3.75 -3.69
CA ALA A 137 -1.16 -3.36 -3.03
C ALA A 137 0.05 -4.05 -3.66
N GLY A 138 -0.04 -5.34 -3.99
CA GLY A 138 1.02 -6.08 -4.65
C GLY A 138 1.46 -5.47 -5.99
N LEU A 139 0.53 -4.97 -6.81
CA LEU A 139 0.82 -4.28 -8.07
C LEU A 139 1.55 -2.94 -7.84
N VAL A 140 1.15 -2.17 -6.82
CA VAL A 140 1.80 -0.91 -6.45
C VAL A 140 3.22 -1.18 -5.95
N VAL A 141 3.37 -2.10 -5.00
CA VAL A 141 4.66 -2.48 -4.40
C VAL A 141 5.62 -3.05 -5.44
N ARG A 142 5.12 -3.85 -6.39
CA ARG A 142 5.91 -4.36 -7.52
C ARG A 142 6.56 -3.25 -8.34
N CYS A 143 5.94 -2.08 -8.38
CA CYS A 143 6.46 -0.88 -9.05
C CYS A 143 7.39 -0.05 -8.14
N ASN A 144 7.89 -0.60 -7.03
CA ASN A 144 8.69 0.12 -6.05
C ASN A 144 8.02 1.43 -5.61
N ALA A 145 6.74 1.34 -5.27
CA ALA A 145 5.91 2.39 -4.72
C ALA A 145 5.11 1.83 -3.54
N SER A 146 4.45 2.68 -2.80
CA SER A 146 3.62 2.33 -1.65
C SER A 146 2.20 2.84 -1.85
N ALA A 147 1.21 2.06 -1.44
CA ALA A 147 -0.18 2.48 -1.39
C ALA A 147 -0.55 3.16 -0.06
N GLY A 148 0.31 3.06 0.97
CA GLY A 148 0.11 3.66 2.28
C GLY A 148 1.37 3.61 3.13
N GLY A 149 1.35 4.20 4.32
CA GLY A 149 2.48 4.18 5.25
C GLY A 149 2.87 2.77 5.71
N ASP A 150 1.92 1.86 5.84
CA ASP A 150 2.09 0.46 6.16
C ASP A 150 2.95 -0.29 5.13
N ASP A 151 2.71 -0.08 3.84
CA ASP A 151 3.54 -0.64 2.77
C ASP A 151 4.99 -0.14 2.87
N ALA A 152 5.17 1.19 3.10
CA ALA A 152 6.50 1.78 3.24
C ALA A 152 7.25 1.17 4.44
N LEU A 153 6.54 0.91 5.54
CA LEU A 153 7.09 0.25 6.72
C LEU A 153 7.45 -1.21 6.44
N ALA A 154 6.53 -1.99 5.86
CA ALA A 154 6.75 -3.39 5.54
C ALA A 154 7.92 -3.59 4.55
N LEU A 155 8.01 -2.74 3.51
CA LEU A 155 9.13 -2.73 2.56
C LEU A 155 10.46 -2.35 3.22
N SER A 156 10.44 -1.40 4.16
CA SER A 156 11.63 -1.00 4.91
C SER A 156 12.12 -2.15 5.79
N ILE A 157 11.23 -2.83 6.50
CA ILE A 157 11.55 -4.02 7.31
C ILE A 157 12.10 -5.13 6.40
N HIS A 158 11.45 -5.40 5.27
CA HIS A 158 11.92 -6.37 4.28
C HIS A 158 13.35 -6.10 3.84
N LYS A 159 13.67 -4.85 3.48
CA LYS A 159 15.00 -4.46 3.00
C LYS A 159 16.07 -4.51 4.09
N VAL A 160 15.75 -4.10 5.31
CA VAL A 160 16.72 -4.06 6.42
C VAL A 160 17.02 -5.45 6.98
N PHE A 161 15.97 -6.28 7.16
CA PHE A 161 16.10 -7.58 7.82
C PHE A 161 16.20 -8.77 6.85
N GLY A 162 15.99 -8.57 5.55
CA GLY A 162 16.01 -9.66 4.56
C GLY A 162 14.88 -10.68 4.73
N LEU A 163 13.84 -10.35 5.48
CA LEU A 163 12.68 -11.23 5.70
C LEU A 163 11.80 -11.24 4.45
N LYS A 164 11.03 -12.33 4.24
CA LYS A 164 10.02 -12.34 3.18
C LYS A 164 9.01 -11.22 3.38
N LEU A 165 8.64 -10.55 2.30
CA LEU A 165 7.73 -9.40 2.33
C LEU A 165 6.39 -9.73 3.01
N SER A 166 5.82 -10.91 2.72
CA SER A 166 4.62 -11.41 3.37
C SER A 166 4.73 -11.51 4.90
N ARG A 167 5.91 -11.86 5.42
CA ARG A 167 6.13 -11.90 6.88
C ARG A 167 6.21 -10.51 7.50
N CYS A 168 6.72 -9.53 6.74
CA CYS A 168 6.78 -8.15 7.20
C CYS A 168 5.38 -7.57 7.35
N TYR A 169 4.52 -7.77 6.34
CA TYR A 169 3.10 -7.39 6.43
C TYR A 169 2.38 -8.09 7.57
N LEU A 170 2.50 -9.42 7.66
CA LEU A 170 1.89 -10.18 8.76
C LEU A 170 2.34 -9.67 10.13
N PHE A 171 3.61 -9.33 10.29
CA PHE A 171 4.13 -8.83 11.55
C PHE A 171 3.55 -7.46 11.92
N THR A 172 3.54 -6.51 10.97
CA THR A 172 2.99 -5.16 11.22
C THR A 172 1.50 -5.21 11.50
N ASP A 173 0.74 -5.92 10.67
CA ASP A 173 -0.72 -6.01 10.81
C ASP A 173 -1.13 -6.75 12.07
N LEU A 174 -0.51 -7.91 12.33
CA LEU A 174 -0.82 -8.72 13.51
C LEU A 174 -0.51 -7.96 14.81
N SER A 175 0.60 -7.23 14.85
CA SER A 175 0.97 -6.44 16.03
C SER A 175 -0.12 -5.43 16.38
N VAL A 176 -0.63 -4.72 15.38
CA VAL A 176 -1.68 -3.71 15.57
C VAL A 176 -3.03 -4.37 15.86
N LEU A 177 -3.39 -5.45 15.17
CA LEU A 177 -4.64 -6.17 15.44
C LEU A 177 -4.69 -6.75 16.85
N LEU A 178 -3.56 -7.25 17.38
CA LEU A 178 -3.48 -7.71 18.76
C LEU A 178 -3.72 -6.58 19.77
N LEU A 179 -3.15 -5.39 19.52
CA LEU A 179 -3.40 -4.23 20.36
C LEU A 179 -4.86 -3.75 20.24
N SER A 180 -5.46 -3.90 19.06
CA SER A 180 -6.86 -3.53 18.80
C SER A 180 -7.88 -4.43 19.52
N LEU A 181 -7.47 -5.58 20.05
CA LEU A 181 -8.31 -6.40 20.95
C LEU A 181 -8.79 -5.65 22.19
N SER A 182 -8.13 -4.55 22.54
CA SER A 182 -8.53 -3.71 23.69
C SER A 182 -9.87 -2.99 23.49
N TYR A 183 -10.31 -2.78 22.23
CA TYR A 183 -11.52 -2.01 21.92
C TYR A 183 -12.37 -2.56 20.77
N ILE A 184 -11.82 -3.46 19.94
CA ILE A 184 -12.56 -4.08 18.83
C ILE A 184 -13.05 -5.46 19.26
N PRO A 185 -14.32 -5.82 19.01
CA PRO A 185 -14.85 -7.14 19.28
C PRO A 185 -14.04 -8.23 18.57
N LEU A 186 -13.78 -9.35 19.27
CA LEU A 186 -12.99 -10.47 18.75
C LEU A 186 -13.52 -11.00 17.40
N SER A 187 -14.83 -10.98 17.19
CA SER A 187 -15.44 -11.40 15.93
C SER A 187 -14.94 -10.58 14.73
N LYS A 188 -14.82 -9.26 14.86
CA LYS A 188 -14.30 -8.40 13.79
C LYS A 188 -12.81 -8.65 13.55
N ILE A 189 -12.04 -8.82 14.62
CA ILE A 189 -10.60 -9.12 14.52
C ILE A 189 -10.34 -10.44 13.81
N VAL A 190 -11.15 -11.46 14.03
CA VAL A 190 -11.02 -12.73 13.30
C VAL A 190 -11.19 -12.54 11.80
N PHE A 191 -12.15 -11.73 11.36
CA PHE A 191 -12.33 -11.42 9.93
C PHE A 191 -11.19 -10.58 9.37
N SER A 192 -10.68 -9.61 10.12
CA SER A 192 -9.49 -8.84 9.75
C SER A 192 -8.24 -9.73 9.63
N LEU A 193 -8.05 -10.67 10.55
CA LEU A 193 -6.97 -11.66 10.45
C LEU A 193 -7.06 -12.49 9.18
N ILE A 194 -8.25 -12.96 8.82
CA ILE A 194 -8.46 -13.72 7.57
C ILE A 194 -8.05 -12.86 6.37
N THR A 195 -8.45 -11.60 6.34
CA THR A 195 -8.04 -10.65 5.29
C THR A 195 -6.52 -10.55 5.20
N VAL A 196 -5.84 -10.31 6.32
CA VAL A 196 -4.36 -10.17 6.38
C VAL A 196 -3.66 -11.47 5.98
N PHE A 197 -4.14 -12.63 6.43
CA PHE A 197 -3.56 -13.92 6.04
C PHE A 197 -3.70 -14.24 4.56
N ILE A 198 -4.66 -13.64 3.87
CA ILE A 198 -4.85 -13.80 2.42
C ILE A 198 -4.06 -12.73 1.67
N SER A 199 -4.16 -11.46 2.07
CA SER A 199 -3.52 -10.34 1.38
C SER A 199 -1.99 -10.43 1.42
N SER A 200 -1.39 -10.71 2.58
CA SER A 200 0.07 -10.69 2.73
C SER A 200 0.82 -11.70 1.84
N PRO A 201 0.43 -12.99 1.75
CA PRO A 201 1.05 -13.91 0.80
C PRO A 201 0.76 -13.55 -0.65
N LEU A 202 -0.41 -12.96 -0.92
CA LEU A 202 -0.79 -12.56 -2.27
C LEU A 202 0.02 -11.35 -2.75
N ILE A 203 0.33 -10.39 -1.87
CA ILE A 203 1.27 -9.29 -2.16
C ILE A 203 2.62 -9.88 -2.57
N ASP A 204 3.17 -10.80 -1.77
CA ASP A 204 4.47 -11.44 -2.04
C ASP A 204 4.46 -12.18 -3.38
N PHE A 205 3.38 -12.92 -3.67
CA PHE A 205 3.18 -13.61 -4.94
C PHE A 205 3.12 -12.64 -6.12
N VAL A 206 2.33 -11.56 -6.05
CA VAL A 206 2.18 -10.57 -7.13
C VAL A 206 3.49 -9.83 -7.37
N VAL A 207 4.23 -9.48 -6.32
CA VAL A 207 5.56 -8.84 -6.42
C VAL A 207 6.56 -9.77 -7.08
N GLY A 208 6.56 -11.06 -6.74
CA GLY A 208 7.46 -12.08 -7.29
C GLY A 208 7.07 -12.59 -8.68
N PHE A 209 5.78 -12.45 -9.07
CA PHE A 209 5.25 -13.04 -10.31
C PHE A 209 5.98 -12.53 -11.56
N GLY A 210 6.61 -13.45 -12.30
CA GLY A 210 7.34 -13.16 -13.54
C GLY A 210 8.73 -12.53 -13.34
N ARG A 211 9.25 -12.40 -12.11
CA ARG A 211 10.66 -12.22 -11.86
C ARG A 211 11.33 -13.58 -12.01
N LYS A 212 12.26 -13.69 -12.97
CA LYS A 212 13.11 -14.88 -13.08
C LYS A 212 14.01 -14.92 -11.85
N ASP A 213 13.95 -16.04 -11.11
CA ASP A 213 14.82 -16.26 -9.96
C ASP A 213 16.28 -16.00 -10.34
N GLY A 214 16.95 -15.10 -9.67
CA GLY A 214 18.40 -15.11 -9.48
C GLY A 214 19.27 -14.05 -10.13
N SER A 215 18.76 -13.00 -10.86
CA SER A 215 19.70 -12.03 -11.45
C SER A 215 19.32 -10.55 -11.41
N GLU A 216 18.17 -10.15 -10.86
CA GLU A 216 17.74 -8.75 -10.88
C GLU A 216 17.37 -8.19 -9.49
N ALA A 217 17.80 -8.82 -8.41
CA ALA A 217 17.69 -8.21 -7.08
C ALA A 217 18.71 -7.07 -6.88
N GLU A 218 19.64 -6.88 -7.81
CA GLU A 218 20.74 -5.90 -7.72
C GLU A 218 20.68 -4.79 -8.78
N GLU A 219 19.78 -4.92 -9.78
CA GLU A 219 19.56 -3.88 -10.78
C GLU A 219 18.17 -3.24 -10.66
N ALA A 220 17.84 -2.68 -9.49
CA ALA A 220 17.04 -1.47 -9.49
C ALA A 220 17.89 -0.39 -10.18
N PRO A 221 17.37 0.33 -11.21
CA PRO A 221 18.18 1.34 -11.88
C PRO A 221 18.67 2.35 -10.86
N GLN A 222 19.93 2.29 -10.50
CA GLN A 222 20.67 3.35 -9.78
C GLN A 222 20.80 4.60 -10.65
N GLU A 223 20.29 4.57 -11.88
CA GLU A 223 20.30 5.70 -12.81
C GLU A 223 19.01 6.51 -12.72
N MET A 224 18.78 7.10 -11.60
CA MET A 224 18.22 8.46 -11.45
C MET A 224 18.66 8.96 -10.07
N ALA A 225 19.95 8.96 -9.82
CA ALA A 225 20.55 9.86 -8.86
C ALA A 225 20.16 11.27 -9.33
N PHE A 226 19.30 11.92 -8.58
CA PHE A 226 19.24 13.37 -8.59
C PHE A 226 20.59 13.81 -8.02
N ASP A 227 21.58 14.01 -8.90
CA ASP A 227 22.77 14.75 -8.55
C ASP A 227 22.32 16.11 -8.04
N ALA A 228 22.80 16.43 -6.85
CA ALA A 228 22.55 17.60 -6.04
C ALA A 228 22.81 18.92 -6.78
#